data_e826637b472447ced5cc3b23c57118fd
#
_entry.id   e826637b472447ced5cc3b23c57118fd
#
_cell.length_a   1.000
_cell.length_b   1.000
_cell.length_c   1.000
_cell.angle_alpha   90.00
_cell.angle_beta   90.00
_cell.angle_gamma   90.00
#
_symmetry.space_group_name_H-M   'P 1'
#
loop_
_entity.id
_entity.type
_entity.pdbx_description
1 polymer ?
#
loop_
_entity_poly.entity_id
_entity_poly.type
_entity_poly.pdbx_seq_one_letter_code
_entity_poly.pdbx_strand_id
1 'polypeptide(L)'
;MSIMRITVRTFQNEQHAEMFVAISQKIYEDAMKNNFKINFTMIQNPSLKNQVTSIWKYDNEKHIKEVRSYLSKHNSIPNSLSPKEVVFTGDVILDSNS
;
A
#
# COMPACT_ATOMS: atom_id res chain seq x y z
N MET A 1 -3.43 -5.99 -18.96
CA MET A 1 -4.42 -5.22 -18.21
C MET A 1 -3.93 -5.00 -16.80
N SER A 2 -3.99 -3.77 -16.32
CA SER A 2 -3.49 -3.48 -14.98
C SER A 2 -4.53 -3.84 -13.91
N ILE A 3 -4.02 -4.05 -12.69
CA ILE A 3 -4.81 -4.45 -11.54
C ILE A 3 -4.58 -3.42 -10.45
N MET A 4 -5.63 -3.05 -9.72
CA MET A 4 -5.50 -2.17 -8.56
C MET A 4 -5.97 -2.89 -7.31
N ARG A 5 -5.25 -2.65 -6.22
CA ARG A 5 -5.64 -3.13 -4.89
C ARG A 5 -5.75 -1.95 -3.96
N ILE A 6 -6.93 -1.79 -3.41
CA ILE A 6 -7.24 -0.69 -2.50
C ILE A 6 -7.47 -1.27 -1.11
N THR A 7 -6.70 -0.81 -0.14
CA THR A 7 -6.82 -1.26 1.24
C THR A 7 -7.08 -0.06 2.15
N VAL A 8 -8.25 -0.02 2.76
CA VAL A 8 -8.57 0.99 3.77
C VAL A 8 -8.22 0.43 5.13
N ARG A 9 -7.30 1.08 5.84
CA ARG A 9 -6.86 0.66 7.17
C ARG A 9 -7.25 1.70 8.19
N THR A 10 -7.95 1.25 9.23
CA THR A 10 -8.30 2.11 10.37
C THR A 10 -7.48 1.63 11.56
N PHE A 11 -6.54 2.44 11.99
CA PHE A 11 -5.65 2.14 13.10
C PHE A 11 -6.29 2.52 14.43
N GLN A 12 -5.71 2.03 15.51
CA GLN A 12 -6.20 2.27 16.84
C GLN A 12 -6.14 3.77 17.23
N ASN A 13 -5.13 4.47 16.70
CA ASN A 13 -4.95 5.90 16.94
C ASN A 13 -4.14 6.53 15.79
N GLU A 14 -4.03 7.85 15.82
CA GLU A 14 -3.31 8.60 14.79
C GLU A 14 -1.82 8.27 14.75
N GLN A 15 -1.20 8.04 15.92
CA GLN A 15 0.23 7.72 16.00
C GLN A 15 0.53 6.40 15.28
N HIS A 16 -0.33 5.39 15.41
CA HIS A 16 -0.17 4.13 14.69
C HIS A 16 -0.27 4.34 13.18
N ALA A 17 -1.19 5.20 12.74
CA ALA A 17 -1.30 5.54 11.32
C ALA A 17 -0.01 6.22 10.81
N GLU A 18 0.55 7.15 11.57
CA GLU A 18 1.80 7.81 11.22
C GLU A 18 2.96 6.83 11.14
N MET A 19 3.05 5.88 12.06
CA MET A 19 4.06 4.82 12.03
C MET A 19 3.93 3.99 10.76
N PHE A 20 2.72 3.62 10.39
CA PHE A 20 2.48 2.83 9.18
C PHE A 20 2.91 3.61 7.92
N VAL A 21 2.59 4.88 7.84
CA VAL A 21 2.99 5.74 6.72
C VAL A 21 4.52 5.82 6.64
N ALA A 22 5.20 6.00 7.77
CA ALA A 22 6.66 6.07 7.81
C ALA A 22 7.31 4.75 7.34
N ILE A 23 6.77 3.61 7.77
CA ILE A 23 7.24 2.29 7.33
C ILE A 23 7.04 2.14 5.82
N SER A 24 5.89 2.55 5.31
CA SER A 24 5.59 2.47 3.88
C SER A 24 6.49 3.35 3.04
N GLN A 25 6.83 4.54 3.54
CA GLN A 25 7.76 5.44 2.88
C GLN A 25 9.15 4.81 2.79
N LYS A 26 9.59 4.15 3.85
CA LYS A 26 10.88 3.45 3.87
C LYS A 26 10.89 2.32 2.84
N ILE A 27 9.82 1.57 2.75
CA ILE A 27 9.68 0.50 1.73
C ILE A 27 9.82 1.08 0.34
N TYR A 28 9.17 2.20 0.07
CA TYR A 28 9.25 2.88 -1.22
C TYR A 28 10.69 3.31 -1.53
N GLU A 29 11.36 3.94 -0.57
CA GLU A 29 12.74 4.39 -0.74
C GLU A 29 13.68 3.21 -1.01
N ASP A 30 13.54 2.11 -0.30
CA ASP A 30 14.36 0.91 -0.49
C ASP A 30 14.09 0.30 -1.87
N ALA A 31 12.84 0.27 -2.32
CA ALA A 31 12.51 -0.23 -3.64
C ALA A 31 13.14 0.63 -4.74
N MET A 32 13.13 1.94 -4.58
CA MET A 32 13.77 2.85 -5.53
C MET A 32 15.28 2.61 -5.61
N LYS A 33 15.94 2.41 -4.48
CA LYS A 33 17.38 2.11 -4.43
C LYS A 33 17.71 0.81 -5.14
N ASN A 34 16.83 -0.17 -5.06
CA ASN A 34 17.02 -1.49 -5.67
C ASN A 34 16.49 -1.56 -7.10
N ASN A 35 16.06 -0.45 -7.66
CA ASN A 35 15.45 -0.37 -8.99
C ASN A 35 14.28 -1.34 -9.14
N PHE A 36 13.55 -1.56 -8.05
CA PHE A 36 12.38 -2.43 -8.04
C PHE A 36 11.13 -1.60 -8.28
N LYS A 37 10.33 -1.98 -9.29
CA LYS A 37 9.15 -1.23 -9.67
C LYS A 37 7.99 -1.49 -8.71
N ILE A 38 7.58 -0.45 -8.00
CA ILE A 38 6.33 -0.44 -7.25
C ILE A 38 5.58 0.84 -7.60
N ASN A 39 4.27 0.76 -7.57
CA ASN A 39 3.41 1.90 -7.84
C ASN A 39 2.28 1.90 -6.81
N PHE A 40 2.39 2.77 -5.83
CA PHE A 40 1.33 2.92 -4.85
C PHE A 40 1.18 4.36 -4.41
N THR A 41 -0.03 4.68 -4.00
CA THR A 41 -0.42 5.98 -3.46
C THR A 41 -1.04 5.75 -2.10
N MET A 42 -0.72 6.60 -1.14
CA MET A 42 -1.36 6.58 0.17
C MET A 42 -2.11 7.88 0.38
N ILE A 43 -3.33 7.75 0.86
CA ILE A 43 -4.15 8.91 1.21
C ILE A 43 -4.62 8.76 2.65
N GLN A 44 -4.73 9.89 3.34
CA GLN A 44 -5.20 9.94 4.72
C GLN A 44 -6.54 10.65 4.76
N ASN A 45 -7.48 10.10 5.55
CA ASN A 45 -8.77 10.74 5.76
C ASN A 45 -8.58 12.01 6.60
N PRO A 46 -8.88 13.20 6.08
CA PRO A 46 -8.65 14.44 6.82
C PRO A 46 -9.57 14.61 8.05
N SER A 47 -10.70 13.92 8.06
CA SER A 47 -11.65 13.96 9.16
C SER A 47 -11.46 12.81 10.15
N LEU A 48 -10.66 11.81 9.80
CA LEU A 48 -10.41 10.65 10.63
C LEU A 48 -8.95 10.23 10.41
N LYS A 49 -8.03 10.89 11.09
CA LYS A 49 -6.59 10.81 10.79
C LYS A 49 -5.95 9.46 11.11
N ASN A 50 -6.63 8.60 11.86
CA ASN A 50 -6.19 7.22 12.07
C ASN A 50 -6.59 6.28 10.93
N GLN A 51 -7.21 6.80 9.87
CA GLN A 51 -7.58 6.02 8.70
C GLN A 51 -6.72 6.39 7.49
N VAL A 52 -6.03 5.39 6.93
CA VAL A 52 -5.14 5.55 5.79
C VAL A 52 -5.51 4.52 4.74
N THR A 53 -5.59 4.95 3.50
CA THR A 53 -5.89 4.08 2.37
C THR A 53 -4.67 3.93 1.49
N SER A 54 -4.30 2.70 1.18
CA SER A 54 -3.24 2.38 0.24
C SER A 54 -3.86 1.96 -1.09
N ILE A 55 -3.37 2.52 -2.18
CA ILE A 55 -3.82 2.22 -3.53
C ILE A 55 -2.62 1.71 -4.31
N TRP A 56 -2.58 0.40 -4.55
CA TRP A 56 -1.51 -0.25 -5.29
C TRP A 56 -1.94 -0.49 -6.72
N LYS A 57 -1.05 -0.21 -7.66
CA LYS A 57 -1.27 -0.52 -9.07
C LYS A 57 -0.23 -1.52 -9.54
N TYR A 58 -0.69 -2.60 -10.16
CA TYR A 58 0.16 -3.66 -10.69
C TYR A 58 -0.04 -3.79 -12.18
N ASP A 59 1.04 -4.10 -12.89
CA ASP A 59 0.96 -4.29 -14.35
C ASP A 59 0.14 -5.52 -14.72
N ASN A 60 0.29 -6.60 -13.93
CA ASN A 60 -0.36 -7.89 -14.17
C ASN A 60 -0.20 -8.79 -12.93
N GLU A 61 -0.70 -10.02 -13.03
CA GLU A 61 -0.62 -11.03 -11.96
C GLU A 61 0.83 -11.34 -11.57
N LYS A 62 1.72 -11.42 -12.54
CA LYS A 62 3.13 -11.68 -12.29
C LYS A 62 3.75 -10.58 -11.43
N HIS A 63 3.41 -9.32 -11.72
CA HIS A 63 3.89 -8.17 -10.96
C HIS A 63 3.42 -8.23 -9.50
N ILE A 64 2.17 -8.66 -9.27
CA ILE A 64 1.66 -8.86 -7.90
C ILE A 64 2.54 -9.84 -7.13
N LYS A 65 2.86 -10.98 -7.76
CA LYS A 65 3.70 -12.00 -7.11
C LYS A 65 5.10 -11.48 -6.81
N GLU A 66 5.68 -10.73 -7.74
CA GLU A 66 7.00 -10.13 -7.55
C GLU A 66 7.01 -9.13 -6.40
N VAL A 67 5.98 -8.28 -6.31
CA VAL A 67 5.87 -7.30 -5.23
C VAL A 67 5.68 -8.00 -3.87
N ARG A 68 4.83 -9.01 -3.81
CA ARG A 68 4.62 -9.78 -2.58
C ARG A 68 5.92 -10.43 -2.11
N SER A 69 6.67 -11.03 -3.02
CA SER A 69 7.95 -11.65 -2.70
C SER A 69 8.95 -10.62 -2.20
N TYR A 70 9.01 -9.47 -2.84
CA TYR A 70 9.89 -8.38 -2.41
C TYR A 70 9.54 -7.90 -1.01
N LEU A 71 8.27 -7.62 -0.75
CA LEU A 71 7.82 -7.10 0.53
C LEU A 71 8.03 -8.10 1.66
N SER A 72 7.87 -9.39 1.39
CA SER A 72 8.08 -10.42 2.42
C SER A 72 9.54 -10.46 2.90
N LYS A 73 10.48 -10.04 2.06
CA LYS A 73 11.91 -10.00 2.40
C LYS A 73 12.34 -8.70 3.06
N HIS A 74 11.65 -7.60 2.77
CA HIS A 74 12.09 -6.26 3.14
C HIS A 74 11.14 -5.53 4.07
N ASN A 75 10.00 -6.14 4.38
CA ASN A 75 8.97 -5.49 5.15
C ASN A 75 8.65 -6.23 6.44
N SER A 76 8.62 -5.48 7.53
CA SER A 76 8.21 -5.99 8.84
C SER A 76 7.28 -4.97 9.47
N ILE A 77 5.97 -5.16 9.29
CA ILE A 77 4.97 -4.34 9.95
C ILE A 77 4.72 -4.92 11.34
N PRO A 78 4.94 -4.14 12.42
CA PRO A 78 4.70 -4.64 13.77
C PRO A 78 3.25 -5.11 13.98
N ASN A 79 3.10 -6.27 14.60
CA ASN A 79 1.77 -6.81 14.92
C ASN A 79 0.94 -5.87 15.80
N SER A 80 1.63 -5.03 16.59
CA SER A 80 0.97 -4.04 17.43
C SER A 80 0.16 -3.00 16.66
N LEU A 81 0.40 -2.84 15.37
CA LEU A 81 -0.37 -1.90 14.55
C LEU A 81 -1.73 -2.42 14.11
N SER A 82 -1.93 -3.73 14.10
CA SER A 82 -3.18 -4.47 13.78
C SER A 82 -4.41 -3.60 13.42
N PRO A 83 -4.43 -2.95 12.25
CA PRO A 83 -5.59 -2.11 11.89
C PRO A 83 -6.77 -2.96 11.44
N LYS A 84 -7.96 -2.38 11.47
CA LYS A 84 -9.11 -2.93 10.77
C LYS A 84 -8.91 -2.66 9.29
N GLU A 85 -9.08 -3.70 8.45
CA GLU A 85 -8.81 -3.60 7.02
C GLU A 85 -10.02 -3.93 6.19
N VAL A 86 -10.25 -3.11 5.16
CA VAL A 86 -11.21 -3.40 4.09
C VAL A 86 -10.42 -3.39 2.79
N VAL A 87 -10.46 -4.49 2.05
CA VAL A 87 -9.64 -4.69 0.85
C VAL A 87 -10.52 -4.91 -0.36
N PHE A 88 -10.19 -4.23 -1.44
CA PHE A 88 -10.79 -4.47 -2.76
C PHE A 88 -9.67 -4.61 -3.78
N THR A 89 -9.74 -5.66 -4.59
CA THR A 89 -8.81 -5.86 -5.71
C THR A 89 -9.62 -6.05 -6.98
N GLY A 90 -9.25 -5.36 -8.04
CA GLY A 90 -9.96 -5.49 -9.30
C GLY A 90 -9.11 -5.12 -10.49
N ASP A 91 -9.59 -5.54 -11.66
CA ASP A 91 -8.97 -5.16 -12.92
C ASP A 91 -9.37 -3.74 -13.28
N VAL A 92 -8.44 -2.98 -13.83
CA VAL A 92 -8.75 -1.66 -14.35
C VAL A 92 -9.48 -1.82 -15.68
N ILE A 93 -10.75 -1.46 -15.68
CA ILE A 93 -11.60 -1.60 -16.88
C ILE A 93 -11.80 -0.28 -17.61
N LEU A 94 -11.47 0.84 -16.97
CA LEU A 94 -11.53 2.17 -17.56
C LEU A 94 -10.53 3.06 -16.85
N ASP A 95 -9.66 3.70 -17.61
CA ASP A 95 -8.68 4.63 -17.08
C ASP A 95 -8.63 5.82 -18.04
N SER A 96 -9.22 6.93 -17.62
CA SER A 96 -9.28 8.17 -18.44
C SER A 96 -8.09 9.08 -18.17
N ASN A 97 -7.03 8.55 -17.66
CA ASN A 97 -5.84 9.30 -17.30
C ASN A 97 -5.08 9.70 -18.56
N SER A 98 -5.26 10.91 -19.01
CA SER A 98 -4.63 11.43 -20.24
C SER A 98 -3.73 12.62 -19.93
#